data_e18b098ac2b8fb3fcd17a9533d345e7b
#
_entry.id   e18b098ac2b8fb3fcd17a9533d345e7b
#
_cell.length_a   1.000
_cell.length_b   1.000
_cell.length_c   1.000
_cell.angle_alpha   90.00
_cell.angle_beta   90.00
_cell.angle_gamma   90.00
#
_symmetry.space_group_name_H-M   'P 1'
#
loop_
_entity.id
_entity.type
_entity.pdbx_description
1 polymer ?
#
loop_
_entity_poly.entity_id
_entity_poly.type
_entity_poly.pdbx_seq_one_letter_code
_entity_poly.pdbx_strand_id
1 'polypeptide(L)'
;MMRARLMEATVELLVEKGFAGTTTTLVSERAGVSRGAQLHHFPTKNDLVLAAVEHLTAVRGAELAAAAAVLPSGARRTRAVLQMLGDHFTSPVFTAALELWVGARTDETLLAAVAPLEQRVGRETHRLTVECLGADEQHPGTRELIQATLDLVRGLGLATTITDDTRRRSRILDEWARVLDRELKEKP
;
A
#
# COMPACT_ATOMS: atom_id res chain seq x y z
N MET A 1 -23.01 0.25 7.31
CA MET A 1 -22.37 0.10 8.65
C MET A 1 -21.83 -1.31 8.92
N MET A 2 -22.60 -2.40 8.80
CA MET A 2 -22.11 -3.77 9.12
C MET A 2 -20.95 -4.24 8.23
N ARG A 3 -21.05 -4.06 6.91
CA ARG A 3 -19.99 -4.43 5.96
C ARG A 3 -18.66 -3.71 6.26
N ALA A 4 -18.70 -2.42 6.58
CA ALA A 4 -17.49 -1.66 6.97
C ALA A 4 -16.83 -2.24 8.23
N ARG A 5 -17.60 -2.54 9.29
CA ARG A 5 -17.07 -3.15 10.51
C ARG A 5 -16.40 -4.50 10.26
N LEU A 6 -16.96 -5.32 9.36
CA LEU A 6 -16.34 -6.60 8.98
C LEU A 6 -15.01 -6.38 8.25
N MET A 7 -14.95 -5.41 7.34
CA MET A 7 -13.73 -5.11 6.59
C MET A 7 -12.63 -4.53 7.50
N GLU A 8 -12.97 -3.59 8.40
CA GLU A 8 -12.05 -3.03 9.40
C GLU A 8 -11.48 -4.12 10.31
N ALA A 9 -12.36 -4.93 10.92
CA ALA A 9 -11.95 -6.06 11.76
C ALA A 9 -11.08 -7.09 11.02
N THR A 10 -11.31 -7.27 9.72
CA THR A 10 -10.50 -8.17 8.90
C THR A 10 -9.07 -7.64 8.75
N VAL A 11 -8.90 -6.35 8.47
CA VAL A 11 -7.56 -5.74 8.35
C VAL A 11 -6.81 -5.77 9.67
N GLU A 12 -7.47 -5.45 10.79
CA GLU A 12 -6.86 -5.55 12.12
C GLU A 12 -6.34 -6.97 12.37
N LEU A 13 -7.15 -8.00 12.08
CA LEU A 13 -6.75 -9.39 12.27
C LEU A 13 -5.65 -9.83 11.29
N LEU A 14 -5.64 -9.34 10.06
CA LEU A 14 -4.54 -9.61 9.13
C LEU A 14 -3.22 -9.06 9.66
N VAL A 15 -3.22 -7.85 10.22
CA VAL A 15 -2.02 -7.23 10.82
C VAL A 15 -1.58 -7.98 12.08
N GLU A 16 -2.54 -8.38 12.95
CA GLU A 16 -2.23 -9.03 14.23
C GLU A 16 -1.84 -10.50 14.11
N LYS A 17 -2.49 -11.25 13.21
CA LYS A 17 -2.46 -12.73 13.16
C LYS A 17 -2.03 -13.30 11.81
N GLY A 18 -1.79 -12.44 10.84
CA GLY A 18 -1.47 -12.83 9.48
C GLY A 18 -2.66 -13.47 8.73
N PHE A 19 -2.43 -13.79 7.46
CA PHE A 19 -3.48 -14.42 6.64
C PHE A 19 -3.95 -15.76 7.20
N ALA A 20 -3.03 -16.64 7.61
CA ALA A 20 -3.38 -17.97 8.13
C ALA A 20 -4.20 -17.89 9.42
N GLY A 21 -3.84 -16.99 10.34
CA GLY A 21 -4.50 -16.80 11.63
C GLY A 21 -5.83 -16.06 11.57
N THR A 22 -6.14 -15.38 10.47
CA THR A 22 -7.40 -14.67 10.28
C THR A 22 -8.50 -15.67 9.86
N THR A 23 -9.56 -15.80 10.65
CA THR A 23 -10.71 -16.65 10.35
C THR A 23 -12.00 -15.83 10.33
N THR A 24 -13.02 -16.30 9.58
CA THR A 24 -14.33 -15.63 9.52
C THR A 24 -15.01 -15.57 10.89
N THR A 25 -14.77 -16.54 11.75
CA THR A 25 -15.28 -16.56 13.14
C THR A 25 -14.66 -15.43 13.95
N LEU A 26 -13.34 -15.31 13.97
CA LEU A 26 -12.65 -14.23 14.68
C LEU A 26 -13.04 -12.84 14.15
N VAL A 27 -13.22 -12.70 12.83
CA VAL A 27 -13.68 -11.45 12.24
C VAL A 27 -15.09 -11.11 12.71
N SER A 28 -16.02 -12.08 12.74
CA SER A 28 -17.39 -11.86 13.23
C SER A 28 -17.41 -11.43 14.70
N GLU A 29 -16.62 -12.07 15.53
CA GLU A 29 -16.45 -11.75 16.95
C GLU A 29 -15.88 -10.33 17.13
N ARG A 30 -14.79 -10.01 16.46
CA ARG A 30 -14.13 -8.68 16.49
C ARG A 30 -15.06 -7.58 16.00
N ALA A 31 -15.80 -7.82 14.93
CA ALA A 31 -16.76 -6.88 14.37
C ALA A 31 -18.07 -6.77 15.20
N GLY A 32 -18.31 -7.67 16.14
CA GLY A 32 -19.55 -7.72 16.92
C GLY A 32 -20.77 -7.98 16.04
N VAL A 33 -20.65 -8.91 15.08
CA VAL A 33 -21.74 -9.32 14.18
C VAL A 33 -21.95 -10.83 14.27
N SER A 34 -23.17 -11.28 13.95
CA SER A 34 -23.46 -12.72 13.94
C SER A 34 -22.76 -13.38 12.74
N ARG A 35 -22.39 -14.67 12.91
CA ARG A 35 -21.82 -15.48 11.83
C ARG A 35 -22.75 -15.56 10.61
N GLY A 36 -24.07 -15.65 10.82
CA GLY A 36 -25.04 -15.65 9.73
C GLY A 36 -25.03 -14.37 8.90
N ALA A 37 -24.92 -13.22 9.57
CA ALA A 37 -24.80 -11.94 8.91
C ALA A 37 -23.46 -11.80 8.13
N GLN A 38 -22.37 -12.29 8.69
CA GLN A 38 -21.08 -12.31 8.00
C GLN A 38 -21.13 -13.17 6.73
N LEU A 39 -21.66 -14.42 6.83
CA LEU A 39 -21.79 -15.32 5.67
C LEU A 39 -22.69 -14.75 4.57
N HIS A 40 -23.71 -13.97 4.93
CA HIS A 40 -24.57 -13.31 3.97
C HIS A 40 -23.82 -12.24 3.17
N HIS A 41 -22.90 -11.51 3.80
CA HIS A 41 -22.10 -10.47 3.14
C HIS A 41 -20.86 -11.02 2.43
N PHE A 42 -20.22 -12.02 3.02
CA PHE A 42 -18.97 -12.60 2.56
C PHE A 42 -19.01 -14.13 2.79
N PRO A 43 -19.35 -14.92 1.75
CA PRO A 43 -19.50 -16.37 1.88
C PRO A 43 -18.22 -17.09 2.27
N THR A 44 -17.07 -16.60 1.80
CA THR A 44 -15.76 -17.20 2.08
C THR A 44 -14.81 -16.24 2.80
N LYS A 45 -13.74 -16.79 3.38
CA LYS A 45 -12.63 -15.99 3.93
C LYS A 45 -11.96 -15.15 2.83
N ASN A 46 -11.76 -15.75 1.65
CA ASN A 46 -11.09 -15.07 0.55
C ASN A 46 -11.90 -13.84 0.08
N ASP A 47 -13.23 -13.97 -0.05
CA ASP A 47 -14.12 -12.86 -0.39
C ASP A 47 -14.02 -11.72 0.64
N LEU A 48 -14.01 -12.09 1.91
CA LEU A 48 -13.93 -11.12 3.00
C LEU A 48 -12.58 -10.38 3.01
N VAL A 49 -11.48 -11.11 2.90
CA VAL A 49 -10.12 -10.53 2.92
C VAL A 49 -9.89 -9.66 1.70
N LEU A 50 -10.24 -10.15 0.50
CA LEU A 50 -10.10 -9.38 -0.73
C LEU A 50 -10.89 -8.07 -0.65
N ALA A 51 -12.16 -8.13 -0.28
CA ALA A 51 -13.01 -6.95 -0.17
C ALA A 51 -12.50 -5.96 0.89
N ALA A 52 -11.96 -6.46 2.02
CA ALA A 52 -11.39 -5.63 3.07
C ALA A 52 -10.14 -4.88 2.60
N VAL A 53 -9.21 -5.59 1.97
CA VAL A 53 -7.98 -4.97 1.45
C VAL A 53 -8.30 -4.02 0.30
N GLU A 54 -9.17 -4.40 -0.64
CA GLU A 54 -9.59 -3.53 -1.74
C GLU A 54 -10.22 -2.21 -1.24
N HIS A 55 -11.15 -2.30 -0.28
CA HIS A 55 -11.81 -1.13 0.28
C HIS A 55 -10.81 -0.18 0.95
N LEU A 56 -9.94 -0.70 1.81
CA LEU A 56 -9.00 0.13 2.54
C LEU A 56 -7.86 0.64 1.66
N THR A 57 -7.47 -0.11 0.63
CA THR A 57 -6.53 0.39 -0.39
C THR A 57 -7.14 1.58 -1.14
N ALA A 58 -8.44 1.54 -1.48
CA ALA A 58 -9.11 2.69 -2.10
C ALA A 58 -9.17 3.91 -1.16
N VAL A 59 -9.49 3.70 0.12
CA VAL A 59 -9.48 4.78 1.13
C VAL A 59 -8.07 5.39 1.24
N ARG A 60 -7.04 4.56 1.36
CA ARG A 60 -5.64 5.00 1.44
C ARG A 60 -5.15 5.68 0.16
N GLY A 61 -5.62 5.24 -1.00
CA GLY A 61 -5.35 5.91 -2.27
C GLY A 61 -5.91 7.34 -2.29
N ALA A 62 -7.11 7.55 -1.77
CA ALA A 62 -7.70 8.88 -1.63
C ALA A 62 -6.92 9.76 -0.62
N GLU A 63 -6.50 9.21 0.51
CA GLU A 63 -5.64 9.91 1.48
C GLU A 63 -4.29 10.29 0.88
N LEU A 64 -3.67 9.39 0.12
CA LEU A 64 -2.41 9.64 -0.58
C LEU A 64 -2.56 10.77 -1.61
N ALA A 65 -3.65 10.77 -2.37
CA ALA A 65 -3.95 11.85 -3.32
C ALA A 65 -4.19 13.19 -2.61
N ALA A 66 -4.88 13.18 -1.46
CA ALA A 66 -5.06 14.39 -0.65
C ALA A 66 -3.73 14.91 -0.08
N ALA A 67 -2.85 14.04 0.40
CA ALA A 67 -1.51 14.39 0.85
C ALA A 67 -0.66 14.97 -0.29
N ALA A 68 -0.78 14.41 -1.50
CA ALA A 68 -0.12 14.90 -2.69
C ALA A 68 -0.51 16.36 -3.06
N ALA A 69 -1.77 16.71 -2.83
CA ALA A 69 -2.30 18.05 -3.14
C ALA A 69 -1.69 19.17 -2.26
N VAL A 70 -1.16 18.85 -1.10
CA VAL A 70 -0.58 19.81 -0.13
C VAL A 70 0.96 19.73 -0.06
N LEU A 71 1.60 19.02 -0.99
CA LEU A 71 3.06 18.92 -1.03
C LEU A 71 3.72 20.28 -1.23
N PRO A 72 4.87 20.52 -0.57
CA PRO A 72 5.62 21.75 -0.78
C PRO A 72 6.13 21.86 -2.21
N SER A 73 6.40 23.07 -2.66
CA SER A 73 7.08 23.35 -3.94
C SER A 73 8.61 23.49 -3.74
N GLY A 74 9.36 23.49 -4.85
CA GLY A 74 10.80 23.75 -4.86
C GLY A 74 11.63 22.60 -4.27
N ALA A 75 12.79 22.93 -3.70
CA ALA A 75 13.83 21.97 -3.28
C ALA A 75 13.38 20.93 -2.25
N ARG A 76 12.31 21.18 -1.51
CA ARG A 76 11.79 20.23 -0.51
C ARG A 76 10.77 19.23 -1.07
N ARG A 77 10.33 19.41 -2.32
CA ARG A 77 9.24 18.62 -2.90
C ARG A 77 9.60 17.13 -3.02
N THR A 78 10.75 16.82 -3.62
CA THR A 78 11.18 15.43 -3.84
C THR A 78 11.25 14.65 -2.52
N ARG A 79 11.85 15.26 -1.49
CA ARG A 79 11.94 14.62 -0.17
C ARG A 79 10.56 14.42 0.48
N ALA A 80 9.66 15.38 0.31
CA ALA A 80 8.30 15.29 0.82
C ALA A 80 7.47 14.19 0.10
N VAL A 81 7.63 14.04 -1.22
CA VAL A 81 7.05 12.93 -1.99
C VAL A 81 7.54 11.59 -1.46
N LEU A 82 8.84 11.44 -1.25
CA LEU A 82 9.41 10.21 -0.71
C LEU A 82 8.93 9.92 0.71
N GLN A 83 8.73 10.93 1.55
CA GLN A 83 8.15 10.74 2.89
C GLN A 83 6.70 10.26 2.78
N MET A 84 5.89 10.91 1.97
CA MET A 84 4.50 10.53 1.73
C MET A 84 4.37 9.07 1.25
N LEU A 85 5.21 8.65 0.30
CA LEU A 85 5.26 7.26 -0.16
C LEU A 85 5.74 6.32 0.94
N GLY A 86 6.77 6.70 1.69
CA GLY A 86 7.28 5.93 2.83
C GLY A 86 6.19 5.69 3.89
N ASP A 87 5.42 6.71 4.23
CA ASP A 87 4.31 6.60 5.20
C ASP A 87 3.17 5.71 4.66
N HIS A 88 2.91 5.76 3.35
CA HIS A 88 1.95 4.88 2.69
C HIS A 88 2.37 3.41 2.82
N PHE A 89 3.62 3.08 2.47
CA PHE A 89 4.15 1.71 2.49
C PHE A 89 4.54 1.19 3.89
N THR A 90 4.43 2.01 4.94
CA THR A 90 4.58 1.57 6.34
C THR A 90 3.25 1.52 7.09
N SER A 91 2.14 1.71 6.39
CA SER A 91 0.80 1.72 6.99
C SER A 91 0.30 0.31 7.33
N PRO A 92 -0.64 0.17 8.30
CA PRO A 92 -1.30 -1.11 8.59
C PRO A 92 -1.98 -1.72 7.36
N VAL A 93 -2.52 -0.90 6.45
CA VAL A 93 -3.15 -1.39 5.22
C VAL A 93 -2.12 -2.05 4.30
N PHE A 94 -0.91 -1.51 4.21
CA PHE A 94 0.17 -2.15 3.45
C PHE A 94 0.58 -3.49 4.09
N THR A 95 0.68 -3.57 5.41
CA THR A 95 0.95 -4.83 6.12
C THR A 95 -0.14 -5.87 5.82
N ALA A 96 -1.42 -5.48 5.84
CA ALA A 96 -2.52 -6.36 5.48
C ALA A 96 -2.46 -6.81 4.00
N ALA A 97 -2.04 -5.94 3.09
CA ALA A 97 -1.83 -6.29 1.69
C ALA A 97 -0.67 -7.30 1.52
N LEU A 98 0.43 -7.14 2.25
CA LEU A 98 1.52 -8.14 2.27
C LEU A 98 1.03 -9.52 2.72
N GLU A 99 0.22 -9.58 3.77
CA GLU A 99 -0.37 -10.83 4.26
C GLU A 99 -1.29 -11.47 3.21
N LEU A 100 -2.06 -10.66 2.49
CA LEU A 100 -2.88 -11.12 1.38
C LEU A 100 -2.02 -11.69 0.23
N TRP A 101 -0.92 -11.04 -0.13
CA TRP A 101 0.00 -11.54 -1.17
C TRP A 101 0.63 -12.87 -0.78
N VAL A 102 1.07 -13.00 0.48
CA VAL A 102 1.62 -14.28 1.01
C VAL A 102 0.56 -15.38 0.92
N GLY A 103 -0.68 -15.11 1.31
CA GLY A 103 -1.78 -16.06 1.20
C GLY A 103 -2.11 -16.43 -0.25
N ALA A 104 -2.13 -15.45 -1.15
CA ALA A 104 -2.45 -15.64 -2.56
C ALA A 104 -1.38 -16.46 -3.31
N ARG A 105 -0.12 -16.44 -2.87
CA ARG A 105 0.99 -17.15 -3.53
C ARG A 105 0.77 -18.66 -3.66
N THR A 106 -0.02 -19.25 -2.76
CA THR A 106 -0.30 -20.70 -2.72
C THR A 106 -1.79 -21.04 -2.93
N ASP A 107 -2.61 -20.05 -3.28
CA ASP A 107 -4.06 -20.20 -3.57
C ASP A 107 -4.34 -19.56 -4.94
N GLU A 108 -4.49 -20.38 -5.97
CA GLU A 108 -4.69 -19.90 -7.35
C GLU A 108 -5.96 -19.06 -7.50
N THR A 109 -7.04 -19.41 -6.77
CA THR A 109 -8.30 -18.66 -6.82
C THR A 109 -8.12 -17.27 -6.22
N LEU A 110 -7.45 -17.19 -5.08
CA LEU A 110 -7.15 -15.92 -4.42
C LEU A 110 -6.17 -15.09 -5.27
N LEU A 111 -5.15 -15.73 -5.85
CA LEU A 111 -4.18 -15.07 -6.74
C LEU A 111 -4.86 -14.43 -7.95
N ALA A 112 -5.78 -15.16 -8.61
CA ALA A 112 -6.54 -14.64 -9.74
C ALA A 112 -7.38 -13.41 -9.38
N ALA A 113 -7.86 -13.31 -8.14
CA ALA A 113 -8.61 -12.15 -7.65
C ALA A 113 -7.70 -10.98 -7.21
N VAL A 114 -6.54 -11.27 -6.62
CA VAL A 114 -5.61 -10.26 -6.12
C VAL A 114 -4.80 -9.59 -7.24
N ALA A 115 -4.38 -10.34 -8.25
CA ALA A 115 -3.51 -9.80 -9.30
C ALA A 115 -4.08 -8.58 -10.04
N PRO A 116 -5.38 -8.50 -10.41
CA PRO A 116 -5.95 -7.29 -11.01
C PRO A 116 -5.96 -6.09 -10.07
N LEU A 117 -6.20 -6.33 -8.76
CA LEU A 117 -6.15 -5.28 -7.73
C LEU A 117 -4.74 -4.68 -7.64
N GLU A 118 -3.72 -5.52 -7.53
CA GLU A 118 -2.32 -5.10 -7.48
C GLU A 118 -1.89 -4.31 -8.70
N GLN A 119 -2.27 -4.78 -9.89
CA GLN A 119 -1.97 -4.06 -11.13
C GLN A 119 -2.63 -2.69 -11.18
N ARG A 120 -3.87 -2.55 -10.68
CA ARG A 120 -4.56 -1.26 -10.61
C ARG A 120 -3.87 -0.32 -9.64
N VAL A 121 -3.63 -0.77 -8.41
CA VAL A 121 -2.95 0.01 -7.37
C VAL A 121 -1.56 0.44 -7.82
N GLY A 122 -0.79 -0.47 -8.42
CA GLY A 122 0.55 -0.18 -8.94
C GLY A 122 0.52 0.92 -10.00
N ARG A 123 -0.41 0.87 -10.96
CA ARG A 123 -0.56 1.92 -11.99
C ARG A 123 -0.96 3.28 -11.38
N GLU A 124 -1.89 3.28 -10.44
CA GLU A 124 -2.37 4.51 -9.79
C GLU A 124 -1.26 5.17 -8.97
N THR A 125 -0.53 4.38 -8.18
CA THR A 125 0.59 4.87 -7.38
C THR A 125 1.74 5.38 -8.26
N HIS A 126 2.04 4.66 -9.34
CA HIS A 126 3.04 5.09 -10.32
C HIS A 126 2.67 6.46 -10.93
N ARG A 127 1.45 6.59 -11.48
CA ARG A 127 0.96 7.83 -12.06
C ARG A 127 1.03 9.00 -11.08
N LEU A 128 0.56 8.79 -9.85
CA LEU A 128 0.61 9.82 -8.80
C LEU A 128 2.06 10.23 -8.49
N THR A 129 2.98 9.27 -8.44
CA THR A 129 4.41 9.53 -8.18
C THR A 129 5.03 10.37 -9.29
N VAL A 130 4.75 10.03 -10.56
CA VAL A 130 5.18 10.83 -11.74
C VAL A 130 4.68 12.27 -11.63
N GLU A 131 3.38 12.45 -11.35
CA GLU A 131 2.76 13.79 -11.20
C GLU A 131 3.37 14.58 -10.03
N CYS A 132 3.56 13.93 -8.87
CA CYS A 132 4.13 14.57 -7.69
C CYS A 132 5.59 14.99 -7.88
N LEU A 133 6.38 14.21 -8.60
CA LEU A 133 7.78 14.53 -8.90
C LEU A 133 7.94 15.47 -10.11
N GLY A 134 6.87 15.67 -10.90
CA GLY A 134 6.93 16.42 -12.16
C GLY A 134 7.86 15.73 -13.17
N ALA A 135 7.89 14.41 -13.16
CA ALA A 135 8.78 13.61 -13.99
C ALA A 135 8.22 13.48 -15.42
N ASP A 136 9.10 13.55 -16.42
CA ASP A 136 8.75 13.32 -17.82
C ASP A 136 9.19 11.90 -18.23
N GLU A 137 8.24 10.99 -18.37
CA GLU A 137 8.49 9.60 -18.76
C GLU A 137 8.88 9.44 -20.25
N GLN A 138 8.85 10.50 -21.06
CA GLN A 138 9.39 10.46 -22.43
C GLN A 138 10.92 10.46 -22.44
N HIS A 139 11.56 10.91 -21.35
CA HIS A 139 13.01 10.83 -21.20
C HIS A 139 13.43 9.39 -20.86
N PRO A 140 14.45 8.85 -21.59
CA PRO A 140 14.95 7.50 -21.32
C PRO A 140 15.41 7.33 -19.86
N GLY A 141 15.00 6.24 -19.23
CA GLY A 141 15.35 5.88 -17.85
C GLY A 141 14.48 6.52 -16.77
N THR A 142 13.63 7.50 -17.08
CA THR A 142 12.75 8.14 -16.09
C THR A 142 11.74 7.14 -15.51
N ARG A 143 11.10 6.36 -16.39
CA ARG A 143 10.13 5.34 -15.96
C ARG A 143 10.75 4.32 -15.02
N GLU A 144 11.92 3.81 -15.37
CA GLU A 144 12.67 2.85 -14.56
C GLU A 144 13.08 3.45 -13.21
N LEU A 145 13.45 4.71 -13.18
CA LEU A 145 13.79 5.41 -11.95
C LEU A 145 12.58 5.57 -11.02
N ILE A 146 11.40 5.88 -11.57
CA ILE A 146 10.14 5.92 -10.81
C ILE A 146 9.80 4.51 -10.27
N GLN A 147 9.92 3.47 -11.09
CA GLN A 147 9.71 2.09 -10.64
C GLN A 147 10.67 1.71 -9.52
N ALA A 148 11.97 1.98 -9.68
CA ALA A 148 12.98 1.74 -8.66
C ALA A 148 12.66 2.50 -7.35
N THR A 149 12.12 3.71 -7.45
CA THR A 149 11.68 4.49 -6.28
C THR A 149 10.54 3.79 -5.54
N LEU A 150 9.52 3.32 -6.27
CA LEU A 150 8.39 2.59 -5.67
C LEU A 150 8.84 1.27 -5.05
N ASP A 151 9.74 0.54 -5.69
CA ASP A 151 10.29 -0.71 -5.16
C ASP A 151 11.17 -0.47 -3.94
N LEU A 152 11.96 0.62 -3.91
CA LEU A 152 12.72 1.03 -2.74
C LEU A 152 11.81 1.30 -1.53
N VAL A 153 10.78 2.15 -1.69
CA VAL A 153 9.89 2.50 -0.56
C VAL A 153 9.06 1.30 -0.10
N ARG A 154 8.65 0.42 -1.02
CA ARG A 154 7.99 -0.86 -0.70
C ARG A 154 8.91 -1.79 0.08
N GLY A 155 10.17 -1.92 -0.32
CA GLY A 155 11.18 -2.70 0.39
C GLY A 155 11.48 -2.16 1.79
N LEU A 156 11.52 -0.84 1.95
CA LEU A 156 11.63 -0.18 3.26
C LEU A 156 10.38 -0.44 4.13
N GLY A 157 9.19 -0.44 3.52
CA GLY A 157 7.95 -0.82 4.19
C GLY A 157 7.97 -2.27 4.69
N LEU A 158 8.45 -3.19 3.87
CA LEU A 158 8.62 -4.59 4.27
C LEU A 158 9.59 -4.73 5.47
N ALA A 159 10.70 -3.99 5.49
CA ALA A 159 11.65 -4.04 6.58
C ALA A 159 11.04 -3.61 7.93
N THR A 160 10.07 -2.69 7.94
CA THR A 160 9.41 -2.23 9.18
C THR A 160 8.51 -3.27 9.82
N THR A 161 8.12 -4.32 9.11
CA THR A 161 7.31 -5.40 9.68
C THR A 161 8.05 -6.23 10.71
N ILE A 162 9.38 -6.14 10.76
CA ILE A 162 10.24 -6.92 11.66
C ILE A 162 10.88 -6.03 12.73
N THR A 163 11.33 -4.82 12.34
CA THR A 163 12.05 -3.92 13.26
C THR A 163 11.69 -2.47 12.98
N ASP A 164 11.70 -1.62 14.02
CA ASP A 164 11.63 -0.17 13.81
C ASP A 164 12.93 0.35 13.19
N ASP A 165 12.88 0.63 11.90
CA ASP A 165 14.00 1.18 11.15
C ASP A 165 13.79 2.66 10.74
N THR A 166 12.91 3.38 11.42
CA THR A 166 12.51 4.76 11.09
C THR A 166 13.70 5.68 10.83
N ARG A 167 14.74 5.63 11.67
CA ARG A 167 15.96 6.45 11.49
C ARG A 167 16.77 6.04 10.26
N ARG A 168 16.89 4.75 9.99
CA ARG A 168 17.58 4.22 8.81
C ARG A 168 16.82 4.61 7.55
N ARG A 169 15.50 4.40 7.54
CA ARG A 169 14.60 4.75 6.43
C ARG A 169 14.72 6.24 6.09
N SER A 170 14.64 7.14 7.08
CA SER A 170 14.77 8.58 6.84
C SER A 170 16.07 8.93 6.12
N ARG A 171 17.22 8.40 6.56
CA ARG A 171 18.51 8.64 5.92
C ARG A 171 18.58 8.12 4.48
N ILE A 172 17.97 6.95 4.21
CA ILE A 172 17.90 6.41 2.85
C ILE A 172 17.05 7.32 1.96
N LEU A 173 15.89 7.77 2.45
CA LEU A 173 15.03 8.67 1.70
C LEU A 173 15.68 10.05 1.46
N ASP A 174 16.48 10.54 2.39
CA ASP A 174 17.26 11.77 2.22
C ASP A 174 18.29 11.64 1.08
N GLU A 175 19.00 10.51 1.03
CA GLU A 175 19.97 10.26 -0.03
C GLU A 175 19.29 10.00 -1.38
N TRP A 176 18.20 9.22 -1.37
CA TRP A 176 17.44 8.95 -2.60
C TRP A 176 16.83 10.22 -3.20
N ALA A 177 16.39 11.17 -2.34
CA ALA A 177 15.92 12.47 -2.81
C ALA A 177 16.98 13.22 -3.61
N ARG A 178 18.26 13.18 -3.18
CA ARG A 178 19.36 13.81 -3.92
C ARG A 178 19.60 13.14 -5.28
N VAL A 179 19.48 11.81 -5.32
CA VAL A 179 19.57 11.06 -6.60
C VAL A 179 18.46 11.50 -7.54
N LEU A 180 17.21 11.50 -7.07
CA LEU A 180 16.07 11.90 -7.90
C LEU A 180 16.17 13.38 -8.36
N ASP A 181 16.60 14.29 -7.48
CA ASP A 181 16.76 15.69 -7.84
C ASP A 181 17.80 15.87 -8.95
N ARG A 182 18.89 15.11 -8.93
CA ARG A 182 19.90 15.13 -9.99
C ARG A 182 19.38 14.53 -11.30
N GLU A 183 18.84 13.31 -11.22
CA GLU A 183 18.47 12.54 -12.41
C GLU A 183 17.19 13.06 -13.12
N LEU A 184 16.24 13.66 -12.37
CA LEU A 184 14.99 14.16 -12.93
C LEU A 184 15.04 15.63 -13.33
N LYS A 185 15.96 16.46 -12.75
CA LYS A 185 16.02 17.90 -12.99
C LYS A 185 17.20 18.37 -13.85
N GLU A 186 18.27 17.57 -13.97
CA GLU A 186 19.48 17.92 -14.72
C GLU A 186 19.46 17.45 -16.18
N LYS A 187 18.33 16.93 -16.68
CA LYS A 187 18.22 16.56 -18.10
C LYS A 187 17.53 17.68 -18.85
N PRO A 188 18.27 18.38 -19.78
CA PRO A 188 17.75 19.46 -20.63
C PRO A 188 16.69 18.96 -21.59
#